data_c6f01e862d4d667a5cd20c8092bc277b
#
_entry.id   c6f01e862d4d667a5cd20c8092bc277b
#
_cell.length_a   1.000
_cell.length_b   1.000
_cell.length_c   1.000
_cell.angle_alpha   90.00
_cell.angle_beta   90.00
_cell.angle_gamma   90.00
#
_symmetry.space_group_name_H-M   'P 1'
#
loop_
_entity.id
_entity.type
_entity.pdbx_description
1 polymer ?
#
loop_
_entity_poly.entity_id
_entity_poly.type
_entity_poly.pdbx_seq_one_letter_code
_entity_poly.pdbx_strand_id
1 'polypeptide(L)'
;MKTFTIRPEEEKDYRTVEELTREAFWDLYHPGCCEHLIVHKIRAVPAFVKELSYVACEGQTVIGNIIYSKAKVVNEHNEAFEVLCMGPIGVLPAFQKKGVGSELMHYTIKKARALGYKAVILFGNPGYYQRFGFVNAQKYGITTPTGENFDAFMALELFEGALGVISGKFFGDPVFEINADELEVFEKGFPYKEKHVTDTQFK
;
A
#
# COMPACT_ATOMS: atom_id res chain seq x y z
N MET A 1 12.78 1.94 -24.14
CA MET A 1 12.44 0.55 -23.79
C MET A 1 12.37 0.45 -22.26
N LYS A 2 11.40 -0.29 -21.69
CA LYS A 2 11.39 -0.56 -20.24
C LYS A 2 12.61 -1.40 -19.89
N THR A 3 13.39 -0.97 -18.91
CA THR A 3 14.61 -1.67 -18.49
C THR A 3 14.35 -2.68 -17.35
N PHE A 4 13.09 -2.83 -16.93
CA PHE A 4 12.70 -3.69 -15.81
C PHE A 4 11.49 -4.57 -16.15
N THR A 5 11.35 -5.69 -15.44
CA THR A 5 10.22 -6.62 -15.51
C THR A 5 9.41 -6.59 -14.21
N ILE A 6 8.13 -6.99 -14.27
CA ILE A 6 7.27 -7.17 -13.11
C ILE A 6 6.93 -8.65 -12.98
N ARG A 7 7.13 -9.21 -11.80
CA ARG A 7 6.81 -10.60 -11.47
C ARG A 7 6.16 -10.72 -10.08
N PRO A 8 5.47 -11.83 -9.77
CA PRO A 8 5.05 -12.11 -8.42
C PRO A 8 6.22 -12.06 -7.43
N GLU A 9 5.95 -11.60 -6.22
CA GLU A 9 6.88 -11.70 -5.11
C GLU A 9 7.01 -13.17 -4.68
N GLU A 10 8.23 -13.61 -4.40
CA GLU A 10 8.55 -14.95 -3.89
C GLU A 10 9.15 -14.83 -2.47
N GLU A 11 9.14 -15.91 -1.69
CA GLU A 11 9.67 -15.90 -0.31
C GLU A 11 11.14 -15.46 -0.24
N LYS A 12 11.94 -15.80 -1.25
CA LYS A 12 13.34 -15.36 -1.36
C LYS A 12 13.51 -13.85 -1.48
N ASP A 13 12.45 -13.12 -1.89
CA ASP A 13 12.46 -11.66 -2.05
C ASP A 13 12.12 -10.93 -0.75
N TYR A 14 11.52 -11.60 0.23
CA TYR A 14 10.91 -10.97 1.40
C TYR A 14 11.86 -10.02 2.11
N ARG A 15 13.08 -10.49 2.41
CA ARG A 15 14.07 -9.66 3.07
C ARG A 15 14.50 -8.47 2.23
N THR A 16 14.73 -8.69 0.94
CA THR A 16 15.10 -7.62 -0.01
C THR A 16 13.98 -6.58 -0.13
N VAL A 17 12.72 -7.00 -0.11
CA VAL A 17 11.56 -6.08 -0.14
C VAL A 17 11.44 -5.29 1.16
N GLU A 18 11.72 -5.90 2.32
CA GLU A 18 11.77 -5.17 3.60
C GLU A 18 12.86 -4.08 3.57
N GLU A 19 14.06 -4.41 3.11
CA GLU A 19 15.17 -3.47 2.97
C GLU A 19 14.84 -2.36 1.95
N LEU A 20 14.28 -2.72 0.79
CA LEU A 20 13.83 -1.77 -0.23
C LEU A 20 12.77 -0.81 0.32
N THR A 21 11.76 -1.36 1.01
CA THR A 21 10.68 -0.56 1.58
C THR A 21 11.23 0.39 2.64
N ARG A 22 12.14 -0.09 3.49
CA ARG A 22 12.83 0.74 4.47
C ARG A 22 13.58 1.90 3.81
N GLU A 23 14.33 1.64 2.74
CA GLU A 23 15.04 2.69 2.00
C GLU A 23 14.09 3.68 1.31
N ALA A 24 12.97 3.20 0.76
CA ALA A 24 12.01 4.03 0.03
C ALA A 24 11.22 4.99 0.94
N PHE A 25 10.97 4.60 2.20
CA PHE A 25 10.14 5.33 3.15
C PHE A 25 10.92 6.02 4.27
N TRP A 26 12.25 5.81 4.36
CA TRP A 26 13.05 6.39 5.43
C TRP A 26 12.97 7.90 5.49
N ASP A 27 12.58 8.43 6.64
CA ASP A 27 12.39 9.86 6.92
C ASP A 27 11.35 10.57 6.02
N LEU A 28 10.47 9.80 5.35
CA LEU A 28 9.49 10.38 4.42
C LEU A 28 8.30 11.01 5.16
N TYR A 29 7.66 10.29 6.07
CA TYR A 29 6.44 10.72 6.77
C TYR A 29 6.66 11.00 8.26
N HIS A 30 7.66 10.41 8.85
CA HIS A 30 8.15 10.61 10.22
C HIS A 30 9.62 10.21 10.28
N PRO A 31 10.38 10.58 11.35
CA PRO A 31 11.75 10.13 11.51
C PRO A 31 11.86 8.60 11.54
N GLY A 32 12.64 8.04 10.63
CA GLY A 32 12.63 6.60 10.33
C GLY A 32 11.49 6.19 9.42
N CYS A 33 10.99 4.96 9.54
CA CYS A 33 9.80 4.46 8.85
C CYS A 33 9.23 3.22 9.55
N CYS A 34 7.99 2.85 9.24
CA CYS A 34 7.35 1.64 9.76
C CYS A 34 6.86 0.70 8.65
N GLU A 35 6.88 1.14 7.41
CA GLU A 35 6.33 0.43 6.26
C GLU A 35 7.02 -0.90 5.99
N HIS A 36 8.30 -1.03 6.31
CA HIS A 36 9.04 -2.30 6.19
C HIS A 36 8.56 -3.36 7.19
N LEU A 37 8.10 -2.95 8.38
CA LEU A 37 7.44 -3.88 9.32
C LEU A 37 6.05 -4.27 8.80
N ILE A 38 5.31 -3.35 8.17
CA ILE A 38 4.01 -3.67 7.55
C ILE A 38 4.19 -4.75 6.48
N VAL A 39 5.15 -4.61 5.56
CA VAL A 39 5.36 -5.63 4.50
C VAL A 39 5.86 -6.96 5.08
N HIS A 40 6.56 -6.95 6.21
CA HIS A 40 6.92 -8.17 6.93
C HIS A 40 5.68 -8.88 7.49
N LYS A 41 4.87 -8.17 8.25
CA LYS A 41 3.71 -8.73 8.98
C LYS A 41 2.57 -9.15 8.07
N ILE A 42 2.29 -8.38 7.01
CA ILE A 42 1.12 -8.59 6.15
C ILE A 42 1.13 -9.97 5.48
N ARG A 43 2.30 -10.54 5.20
CA ARG A 43 2.46 -11.85 4.59
C ARG A 43 1.99 -13.01 5.49
N ALA A 44 1.89 -12.77 6.80
CA ALA A 44 1.48 -13.75 7.81
C ALA A 44 0.00 -13.67 8.19
N VAL A 45 -0.74 -12.65 7.73
CA VAL A 45 -2.15 -12.50 8.09
C VAL A 45 -3.09 -13.11 7.03
N PRO A 46 -4.27 -13.63 7.43
CA PRO A 46 -5.24 -14.21 6.49
C PRO A 46 -5.77 -13.22 5.44
N ALA A 47 -5.70 -11.92 5.72
CA ALA A 47 -6.10 -10.87 4.80
C ALA A 47 -5.11 -10.64 3.65
N PHE A 48 -3.91 -11.21 3.69
CA PHE A 48 -2.91 -11.05 2.63
C PHE A 48 -3.42 -11.55 1.28
N VAL A 49 -3.26 -10.74 0.24
CA VAL A 49 -3.62 -11.11 -1.14
C VAL A 49 -2.36 -11.41 -1.94
N LYS A 50 -1.88 -12.65 -1.82
CA LYS A 50 -0.63 -13.11 -2.46
C LYS A 50 -0.63 -12.87 -3.98
N GLU A 51 -1.80 -13.00 -4.63
CA GLU A 51 -1.99 -12.80 -6.07
C GLU A 51 -1.81 -11.34 -6.51
N LEU A 52 -1.71 -10.41 -5.55
CA LEU A 52 -1.48 -8.97 -5.77
C LEU A 52 -0.16 -8.48 -5.16
N SER A 53 0.71 -9.39 -4.71
CA SER A 53 2.06 -9.07 -4.24
C SER A 53 3.05 -9.19 -5.40
N TYR A 54 3.66 -8.07 -5.81
CA TYR A 54 4.52 -7.99 -6.97
C TYR A 54 5.80 -7.21 -6.69
N VAL A 55 6.85 -7.60 -7.40
CA VAL A 55 8.13 -6.87 -7.44
C VAL A 55 8.45 -6.43 -8.87
N ALA A 56 9.11 -5.29 -8.98
CA ALA A 56 9.77 -4.85 -10.21
C ALA A 56 11.26 -5.18 -10.11
N CYS A 57 11.84 -5.75 -11.17
CA CYS A 57 13.23 -6.20 -11.20
C CYS A 57 13.99 -5.63 -12.40
N GLU A 58 15.17 -5.05 -12.17
CA GLU A 58 16.16 -4.76 -13.21
C GLU A 58 17.22 -5.88 -13.19
N GLY A 59 17.19 -6.74 -14.20
CA GLY A 59 17.93 -8.00 -14.14
C GLY A 59 17.50 -8.86 -12.95
N GLN A 60 18.42 -9.15 -12.03
CA GLN A 60 18.14 -9.90 -10.80
C GLN A 60 17.86 -8.99 -9.58
N THR A 61 18.04 -7.69 -9.72
CA THR A 61 17.88 -6.73 -8.61
C THR A 61 16.41 -6.34 -8.46
N VAL A 62 15.83 -6.52 -7.29
CA VAL A 62 14.49 -6.00 -6.93
C VAL A 62 14.63 -4.50 -6.71
N ILE A 63 13.87 -3.71 -7.47
CA ILE A 63 13.94 -2.24 -7.49
C ILE A 63 12.64 -1.56 -7.05
N GLY A 64 11.56 -2.33 -6.89
CA GLY A 64 10.26 -1.84 -6.40
C GLY A 64 9.36 -2.99 -5.99
N ASN A 65 8.39 -2.69 -5.12
CA ASN A 65 7.39 -3.63 -4.64
C ASN A 65 6.02 -2.96 -4.50
N ILE A 66 4.97 -3.77 -4.49
CA ILE A 66 3.60 -3.38 -4.13
C ILE A 66 2.89 -4.59 -3.52
N ILE A 67 2.07 -4.36 -2.50
CA ILE A 67 1.40 -5.42 -1.75
C ILE A 67 -0.02 -4.98 -1.37
N TYR A 68 -0.93 -5.95 -1.19
CA TYR A 68 -2.33 -5.69 -0.86
C TYR A 68 -2.83 -6.63 0.22
N SER A 69 -3.82 -6.16 0.98
CA SER A 69 -4.64 -6.98 1.85
C SER A 69 -6.13 -6.84 1.50
N LYS A 70 -6.92 -7.82 1.93
CA LYS A 70 -8.36 -7.67 2.03
C LYS A 70 -8.70 -6.68 3.12
N ALA A 71 -9.79 -5.95 2.88
CA ALA A 71 -10.40 -5.02 3.82
C ALA A 71 -11.91 -5.04 3.60
N LYS A 72 -12.65 -4.29 4.39
CA LYS A 72 -14.10 -4.20 4.25
C LYS A 72 -14.61 -2.77 4.46
N VAL A 73 -15.70 -2.47 3.78
CA VAL A 73 -16.57 -1.34 4.10
C VAL A 73 -17.84 -1.88 4.74
N VAL A 74 -18.25 -1.35 5.87
CA VAL A 74 -19.45 -1.76 6.59
C VAL A 74 -20.46 -0.61 6.58
N ASN A 75 -21.66 -0.87 6.04
CA ASN A 75 -22.71 0.13 5.94
C ASN A 75 -23.51 0.27 7.26
N GLU A 76 -24.48 1.18 7.29
CA GLU A 76 -25.35 1.42 8.44
C GLU A 76 -26.24 0.23 8.84
N HIS A 77 -26.46 -0.72 7.91
CA HIS A 77 -27.20 -1.96 8.15
C HIS A 77 -26.32 -3.13 8.61
N ASN A 78 -25.03 -2.86 8.93
CA ASN A 78 -24.00 -3.86 9.26
C ASN A 78 -23.70 -4.87 8.13
N GLU A 79 -23.99 -4.52 6.90
CA GLU A 79 -23.57 -5.32 5.74
C GLU A 79 -22.11 -4.99 5.42
N ALA A 80 -21.30 -6.03 5.26
CA ALA A 80 -19.87 -5.91 4.98
C ALA A 80 -19.58 -6.18 3.51
N PHE A 81 -18.92 -5.26 2.83
CA PHE A 81 -18.47 -5.35 1.44
C PHE A 81 -16.97 -5.52 1.40
N GLU A 82 -16.48 -6.62 0.83
CA GLU A 82 -15.05 -6.85 0.66
C GLU A 82 -14.47 -5.86 -0.37
N VAL A 83 -13.38 -5.22 0.01
CA VAL A 83 -12.56 -4.33 -0.82
C VAL A 83 -11.09 -4.66 -0.62
N LEU A 84 -10.20 -4.07 -1.42
CA LEU A 84 -8.76 -4.13 -1.18
C LEU A 84 -8.28 -2.91 -0.40
N CYS A 85 -7.37 -3.15 0.55
CA CYS A 85 -6.48 -2.13 1.08
C CYS A 85 -5.12 -2.26 0.40
N MET A 86 -4.65 -1.19 -0.22
CA MET A 86 -3.29 -1.17 -0.76
C MET A 86 -2.31 -0.89 0.38
N GLY A 87 -1.36 -1.80 0.56
CA GLY A 87 -0.25 -1.64 1.47
C GLY A 87 0.88 -0.78 0.88
N PRO A 88 2.09 -0.84 1.44
CA PRO A 88 3.21 -0.06 0.93
C PRO A 88 3.53 -0.38 -0.54
N ILE A 89 3.73 0.69 -1.31
CA ILE A 89 4.36 0.64 -2.64
C ILE A 89 5.71 1.34 -2.52
N GLY A 90 6.79 0.58 -2.62
CA GLY A 90 8.16 1.06 -2.51
C GLY A 90 8.88 1.04 -3.85
N VAL A 91 9.77 2.01 -4.06
CA VAL A 91 10.73 2.03 -5.18
C VAL A 91 12.05 2.54 -4.62
N LEU A 92 13.13 1.79 -4.84
CA LEU A 92 14.48 2.21 -4.44
C LEU A 92 14.75 3.66 -4.90
N PRO A 93 15.34 4.52 -4.06
CA PRO A 93 15.58 5.94 -4.38
C PRO A 93 16.25 6.16 -5.74
N ALA A 94 17.23 5.33 -6.10
CA ALA A 94 17.95 5.39 -7.38
C ALA A 94 17.05 5.09 -8.61
N PHE A 95 15.88 4.46 -8.41
CA PHE A 95 14.94 4.06 -9.46
C PHE A 95 13.63 4.84 -9.44
N GLN A 96 13.48 5.77 -8.49
CA GLN A 96 12.32 6.67 -8.45
C GLN A 96 12.27 7.60 -9.66
N LYS A 97 11.07 8.11 -9.96
CA LYS A 97 10.78 9.00 -11.12
C LYS A 97 11.08 8.39 -12.50
N LYS A 98 11.37 7.08 -12.56
CA LYS A 98 11.60 6.32 -13.81
C LYS A 98 10.39 5.46 -14.23
N GLY A 99 9.22 5.66 -13.61
CA GLY A 99 7.97 4.97 -13.97
C GLY A 99 7.74 3.62 -13.27
N VAL A 100 8.69 3.11 -12.45
CA VAL A 100 8.59 1.81 -11.79
C VAL A 100 7.31 1.68 -10.95
N GLY A 101 7.05 2.64 -10.06
CA GLY A 101 5.83 2.64 -9.23
C GLY A 101 4.55 2.73 -10.06
N SER A 102 4.55 3.54 -11.14
CA SER A 102 3.38 3.66 -12.02
C SER A 102 3.06 2.35 -12.74
N GLU A 103 4.07 1.62 -13.18
CA GLU A 103 3.87 0.32 -13.83
C GLU A 103 3.38 -0.75 -12.85
N LEU A 104 3.91 -0.78 -11.62
CA LEU A 104 3.40 -1.66 -10.55
C LEU A 104 1.92 -1.37 -10.28
N MET A 105 1.53 -0.09 -10.18
CA MET A 105 0.14 0.34 -10.01
C MET A 105 -0.75 -0.14 -11.14
N HIS A 106 -0.41 0.18 -12.40
CA HIS A 106 -1.22 -0.23 -13.55
C HIS A 106 -1.35 -1.75 -13.67
N TYR A 107 -0.24 -2.46 -13.42
CA TYR A 107 -0.23 -3.91 -13.48
C TYR A 107 -1.15 -4.53 -12.43
N THR A 108 -1.04 -4.10 -11.17
CA THR A 108 -1.83 -4.67 -10.07
C THR A 108 -3.29 -4.24 -10.09
N ILE A 109 -3.63 -3.02 -10.53
CA ILE A 109 -5.02 -2.59 -10.78
C ILE A 109 -5.67 -3.49 -11.83
N LYS A 110 -4.98 -3.79 -12.93
CA LYS A 110 -5.48 -4.72 -13.96
C LYS A 110 -5.69 -6.13 -13.39
N LYS A 111 -4.76 -6.62 -12.55
CA LYS A 111 -4.87 -7.91 -11.87
C LYS A 111 -6.03 -7.94 -10.87
N ALA A 112 -6.20 -6.90 -10.06
CA ALA A 112 -7.30 -6.79 -9.10
C ALA A 112 -8.67 -6.85 -9.80
N ARG A 113 -8.81 -6.17 -10.95
CA ARG A 113 -10.00 -6.29 -11.81
C ARG A 113 -10.22 -7.73 -12.29
N ALA A 114 -9.17 -8.39 -12.79
CA ALA A 114 -9.26 -9.77 -13.28
C ALA A 114 -9.63 -10.77 -12.16
N LEU A 115 -9.27 -10.48 -10.91
CA LEU A 115 -9.67 -11.26 -9.73
C LEU A 115 -11.07 -10.92 -9.22
N GLY A 116 -11.76 -9.93 -9.81
CA GLY A 116 -13.14 -9.58 -9.49
C GLY A 116 -13.32 -8.65 -8.29
N TYR A 117 -12.22 -8.10 -7.73
CA TYR A 117 -12.33 -7.10 -6.67
C TYR A 117 -13.06 -5.84 -7.15
N LYS A 118 -13.84 -5.23 -6.26
CA LYS A 118 -14.71 -4.09 -6.59
C LYS A 118 -14.01 -2.76 -6.49
N ALA A 119 -13.11 -2.62 -5.50
CA ALA A 119 -12.42 -1.37 -5.20
C ALA A 119 -11.07 -1.60 -4.54
N VAL A 120 -10.21 -0.58 -4.65
CA VAL A 120 -8.99 -0.42 -3.87
C VAL A 120 -9.10 0.84 -3.04
N ILE A 121 -8.79 0.74 -1.75
CA ILE A 121 -8.74 1.87 -0.81
C ILE A 121 -7.31 1.99 -0.30
N LEU A 122 -6.86 3.22 -0.09
CA LEU A 122 -5.52 3.52 0.42
C LEU A 122 -5.49 4.84 1.21
N PHE A 123 -4.41 5.01 1.95
CA PHE A 123 -4.01 6.28 2.54
C PHE A 123 -2.73 6.75 1.85
N GLY A 124 -2.79 7.87 1.11
CA GLY A 124 -1.63 8.33 0.36
C GLY A 124 -1.82 9.70 -0.31
N ASN A 125 -0.75 10.22 -0.87
CA ASN A 125 -0.73 11.55 -1.47
C ASN A 125 -1.65 11.64 -2.70
N PRO A 126 -2.71 12.46 -2.70
CA PRO A 126 -3.61 12.65 -3.82
C PRO A 126 -2.89 13.02 -5.13
N GLY A 127 -1.87 13.88 -5.06
CA GLY A 127 -1.08 14.30 -6.21
C GLY A 127 -0.37 13.13 -6.93
N TYR A 128 -0.14 12.02 -6.22
CA TYR A 128 0.38 10.81 -6.83
C TYR A 128 -0.72 9.87 -7.34
N TYR A 129 -1.77 9.61 -6.55
CA TYR A 129 -2.73 8.55 -6.83
C TYR A 129 -3.87 8.95 -7.77
N GLN A 130 -4.22 10.24 -7.87
CA GLN A 130 -5.25 10.72 -8.80
C GLN A 130 -4.98 10.34 -10.26
N ARG A 131 -3.71 10.24 -10.69
CA ARG A 131 -3.33 9.83 -12.05
C ARG A 131 -3.73 8.40 -12.42
N PHE A 132 -4.04 7.57 -11.42
CA PHE A 132 -4.53 6.20 -11.59
C PHE A 132 -6.05 6.08 -11.46
N GLY A 133 -6.74 7.21 -11.28
CA GLY A 133 -8.19 7.27 -11.11
C GLY A 133 -8.68 7.22 -9.67
N PHE A 134 -7.78 7.23 -8.67
CA PHE A 134 -8.19 7.38 -7.29
C PHE A 134 -8.79 8.75 -7.04
N VAL A 135 -9.86 8.77 -6.26
CA VAL A 135 -10.52 9.97 -5.77
C VAL A 135 -10.64 9.90 -4.25
N ASN A 136 -10.96 11.02 -3.60
CA ASN A 136 -11.25 10.99 -2.16
C ASN A 136 -12.40 10.00 -1.87
N ALA A 137 -12.24 9.14 -0.87
CA ALA A 137 -13.18 8.08 -0.51
C ALA A 137 -14.59 8.62 -0.14
N GLN A 138 -14.66 9.86 0.32
CA GLN A 138 -15.93 10.54 0.65
C GLN A 138 -16.85 10.66 -0.57
N LYS A 139 -16.32 10.69 -1.80
CA LYS A 139 -17.14 10.67 -3.02
C LYS A 139 -18.10 9.48 -3.06
N TYR A 140 -17.74 8.39 -2.40
CA TYR A 140 -18.54 7.17 -2.31
C TYR A 140 -19.21 7.01 -0.92
N GLY A 141 -19.17 8.03 -0.07
CA GLY A 141 -19.70 7.95 1.29
C GLY A 141 -18.90 6.99 2.19
N ILE A 142 -17.60 6.78 1.89
CA ILE A 142 -16.72 5.92 2.68
C ILE A 142 -15.91 6.79 3.63
N THR A 143 -15.94 6.42 4.93
CA THR A 143 -15.24 7.11 6.02
C THR A 143 -14.32 6.15 6.76
N THR A 144 -13.46 6.69 7.64
CA THR A 144 -12.73 5.88 8.63
C THR A 144 -13.70 5.24 9.65
N PRO A 145 -13.24 4.31 10.49
CA PRO A 145 -14.09 3.73 11.55
C PRO A 145 -14.65 4.78 12.52
N THR A 146 -13.94 5.90 12.72
CA THR A 146 -14.37 7.03 13.56
C THR A 146 -15.34 7.99 12.85
N GLY A 147 -15.58 7.79 11.53
CA GLY A 147 -16.47 8.64 10.73
C GLY A 147 -15.75 9.83 10.09
N GLU A 148 -14.44 9.89 10.19
CA GLU A 148 -13.62 10.96 9.62
C GLU A 148 -13.31 10.73 8.14
N ASN A 149 -12.95 11.80 7.45
CA ASN A 149 -12.37 11.77 6.10
C ASN A 149 -11.30 12.85 6.00
N PHE A 150 -10.31 12.64 5.13
CA PHE A 150 -9.23 13.57 4.84
C PHE A 150 -8.67 13.30 3.44
N ASP A 151 -7.94 14.25 2.88
CA ASP A 151 -7.52 14.21 1.46
C ASP A 151 -6.74 12.96 1.08
N ALA A 152 -5.91 12.43 1.99
CA ALA A 152 -5.12 11.24 1.73
C ALA A 152 -5.93 9.93 1.76
N PHE A 153 -7.19 9.95 2.23
CA PHE A 153 -8.05 8.77 2.24
C PHE A 153 -8.73 8.62 0.89
N MET A 154 -8.23 7.71 0.07
CA MET A 154 -8.57 7.60 -1.34
C MET A 154 -9.14 6.23 -1.70
N ALA A 155 -10.05 6.22 -2.67
CA ALA A 155 -10.66 5.02 -3.23
C ALA A 155 -10.60 5.02 -4.75
N LEU A 156 -10.40 3.84 -5.33
CA LEU A 156 -10.49 3.55 -6.75
C LEU A 156 -11.58 2.50 -6.98
N GLU A 157 -12.57 2.87 -7.76
CA GLU A 157 -13.56 1.94 -8.29
C GLU A 157 -12.93 1.10 -9.42
N LEU A 158 -12.97 -0.22 -9.31
CA LEU A 158 -12.35 -1.10 -10.31
C LEU A 158 -13.27 -1.40 -11.49
N PHE A 159 -14.59 -1.31 -11.31
CA PHE A 159 -15.60 -1.41 -12.35
C PHE A 159 -16.58 -0.25 -12.18
N GLU A 160 -17.08 0.29 -13.27
CA GLU A 160 -18.04 1.39 -13.25
C GLU A 160 -19.29 1.02 -12.40
N GLY A 161 -19.60 1.87 -11.44
CA GLY A 161 -20.74 1.67 -10.51
C GLY A 161 -20.48 0.67 -9.38
N ALA A 162 -19.31 0.05 -9.28
CA ALA A 162 -19.04 -0.98 -8.26
C ALA A 162 -19.05 -0.43 -6.82
N LEU A 163 -18.77 0.85 -6.63
CA LEU A 163 -18.89 1.55 -5.35
C LEU A 163 -20.22 2.29 -5.17
N GLY A 164 -21.11 2.26 -6.17
CA GLY A 164 -22.41 2.94 -6.09
C GLY A 164 -23.35 2.41 -4.99
N VAL A 165 -23.12 1.19 -4.54
CA VAL A 165 -23.87 0.53 -3.44
C VAL A 165 -23.00 0.26 -2.21
N ILE A 166 -21.72 0.63 -2.24
CA ILE A 166 -20.74 0.40 -1.17
C ILE A 166 -20.43 1.73 -0.51
N SER A 167 -21.06 2.00 0.62
CA SER A 167 -20.81 3.18 1.46
C SER A 167 -20.74 2.77 2.92
N GLY A 168 -20.15 3.59 3.78
CA GLY A 168 -20.06 3.34 5.22
C GLY A 168 -18.63 3.44 5.75
N LYS A 169 -18.32 2.67 6.78
CA LYS A 169 -17.05 2.72 7.49
C LYS A 169 -16.05 1.70 6.92
N PHE A 170 -14.86 2.17 6.58
CA PHE A 170 -13.76 1.31 6.12
C PHE A 170 -13.02 0.71 7.30
N PHE A 171 -12.75 -0.59 7.23
CA PHE A 171 -11.94 -1.33 8.18
C PHE A 171 -10.83 -2.06 7.44
N GLY A 172 -9.60 -1.60 7.60
CA GLY A 172 -8.39 -2.31 7.18
C GLY A 172 -8.05 -3.47 8.11
N ASP A 173 -7.05 -4.24 7.75
CA ASP A 173 -6.49 -5.26 8.64
C ASP A 173 -5.66 -4.57 9.75
N PRO A 174 -5.71 -5.05 11.02
CA PRO A 174 -4.92 -4.50 12.12
C PRO A 174 -3.39 -4.51 11.88
N VAL A 175 -2.91 -5.24 10.89
CA VAL A 175 -1.48 -5.27 10.50
C VAL A 175 -0.92 -3.88 10.16
N PHE A 176 -1.78 -2.93 9.79
CA PHE A 176 -1.39 -1.54 9.53
C PHE A 176 -1.21 -0.70 10.80
N GLU A 177 -1.69 -1.20 11.94
CA GLU A 177 -1.51 -0.56 13.25
C GLU A 177 -0.16 -1.03 13.83
N ILE A 178 0.84 -0.16 13.77
CA ILE A 178 2.20 -0.50 14.19
C ILE A 178 2.42 -0.15 15.66
N ASN A 179 2.84 -1.13 16.44
CA ASN A 179 3.31 -0.95 17.80
C ASN A 179 4.77 -0.46 17.77
N ALA A 180 5.08 0.61 18.53
CA ALA A 180 6.41 1.21 18.57
C ALA A 180 7.50 0.27 19.11
N ASP A 181 7.19 -0.53 20.13
CA ASP A 181 8.14 -1.47 20.72
C ASP A 181 8.45 -2.62 19.75
N GLU A 182 7.42 -3.09 19.02
CA GLU A 182 7.60 -4.10 17.96
C GLU A 182 8.48 -3.57 16.83
N LEU A 183 8.26 -2.33 16.41
CA LEU A 183 9.07 -1.67 15.38
C LEU A 183 10.54 -1.54 15.85
N GLU A 184 10.77 -1.14 17.09
CA GLU A 184 12.13 -1.02 17.64
C GLU A 184 12.87 -2.38 17.66
N VAL A 185 12.18 -3.45 18.04
CA VAL A 185 12.75 -4.80 18.00
C VAL A 185 13.06 -5.24 16.58
N PHE A 186 12.13 -5.03 15.65
CA PHE A 186 12.30 -5.40 14.25
C PHE A 186 13.44 -4.63 13.58
N GLU A 187 13.56 -3.34 13.89
CA GLU A 187 14.59 -2.44 13.36
C GLU A 187 16.01 -2.88 13.72
N LYS A 188 16.20 -3.58 14.86
CA LYS A 188 17.50 -4.15 15.26
C LYS A 188 18.04 -5.20 14.27
N GLY A 189 17.17 -5.76 13.42
CA GLY A 189 17.55 -6.67 12.34
C GLY A 189 18.13 -6.00 11.10
N PHE A 190 18.24 -4.64 11.08
CA PHE A 190 18.75 -3.86 9.97
C PHE A 190 20.00 -3.09 10.38
N PRO A 191 20.86 -2.71 9.41
CA PRO A 191 21.97 -1.78 9.68
C PRO A 191 21.45 -0.48 10.30
N TYR A 192 22.21 0.06 11.25
CA TYR A 192 21.86 1.35 11.85
C TYR A 192 21.75 2.44 10.77
N LYS A 193 20.73 3.25 10.85
CA LYS A 193 20.51 4.41 9.99
C LYS A 193 19.99 5.56 10.84
N GLU A 194 20.63 6.72 10.74
CA GLU A 194 20.24 7.92 11.48
C GLU A 194 18.86 8.40 11.03
N LYS A 195 18.03 8.85 11.98
CA LYS A 195 16.68 9.37 11.73
C LYS A 195 16.72 10.89 11.72
N HIS A 196 16.06 11.50 10.73
CA HIS A 196 16.03 12.95 10.58
C HIS A 196 14.61 13.49 10.49
N VAL A 197 14.41 14.72 10.95
CA VAL A 197 13.19 15.50 10.68
C VAL A 197 13.34 16.17 9.33
N THR A 198 12.33 15.99 8.46
CA THR A 198 12.29 16.57 7.11
C THR A 198 11.00 17.37 6.88
N ASP A 199 10.98 18.18 5.82
CA ASP A 199 9.80 19.01 5.48
C ASP A 199 8.63 18.20 4.92
N THR A 200 8.82 16.92 4.59
CA THR A 200 7.77 16.03 4.07
C THR A 200 6.95 15.36 5.16
N GLN A 201 7.39 15.44 6.42
CA GLN A 201 6.78 14.76 7.56
C GLN A 201 5.52 15.49 8.05
N PHE A 202 4.57 14.71 8.55
CA PHE A 202 3.37 15.27 9.18
C PHE A 202 3.74 16.03 10.45
N LYS A 203 3.14 17.22 10.59
CA LYS A 203 3.30 18.08 11.78
C LYS A 203 2.23 17.78 12.80
#